data_ff00b3359d3a79dfef9be9d627ca2aee
#
_entry.id   ff00b3359d3a79dfef9be9d627ca2aee
#
_cell.length_a   1.000
_cell.length_b   1.000
_cell.length_c   1.000
_cell.angle_alpha   90.00
_cell.angle_beta   90.00
_cell.angle_gamma   90.00
#
_symmetry.space_group_name_H-M   'P 1'
#
loop_
_entity.id
_entity.type
_entity.pdbx_description
1 polymer ?
#
loop_
_entity_poly.entity_id
_entity_poly.type
_entity_poly.pdbx_seq_one_letter_code
_entity_poly.pdbx_strand_id
1 'polypeptide(L)'
;MKNYLVFTMTALLLGTSCSSKKEQTEGFTGAQGEVKLITLDPGHFHAALVQKVSYPQVCKDVYVYAPGGFDADEHLKRIEGFNTRAENPTGWNEIVYTGSDYLEKMLAEKKGNVMVQAGNNGKKTEYIKKTLEAGINVLSDKPMAINSQNFQLLEECFDIAKQKNILLYDIMTERNEITTLLQRELSTIPAIYGEQLKGSPEEPAIVKESVHHLFKLVDNKPLTRPVWYFDVTQQGEGIVDVTTHLVDLVQWEAFPDQIIDYKKDIEFVDANRWTTSISPEEFKQVTGTDAYPDFLKKDVENDTLKVYCNGDIVYKIKGVTAKVSVIWNYTFPEGGGDTHFSVMKGSKADLIIRQGKEQGYKPELYIEVLPDIDLAAYEKELAAAMSTVADKYPGVALDKV
;
A
#
# COMPACT_ATOMS: atom_id res chain seq x y z
N MET A 1 -1.37 70.31 -43.77
CA MET A 1 -1.07 71.59 -43.08
C MET A 1 -1.52 71.49 -41.63
N LYS A 2 -0.60 71.85 -40.79
CA LYS A 2 -0.72 72.04 -39.30
C LYS A 2 -0.78 70.85 -38.43
N ASN A 3 0.41 70.52 -37.91
CA ASN A 3 0.71 69.73 -36.67
C ASN A 3 0.22 70.49 -35.44
N TYR A 4 -0.34 69.73 -34.47
CA TYR A 4 -0.35 70.13 -33.05
C TYR A 4 0.12 68.95 -32.19
N LEU A 5 1.27 69.19 -31.51
CA LEU A 5 1.80 68.39 -30.44
C LEU A 5 1.05 68.79 -29.16
N VAL A 6 0.53 67.82 -28.40
CA VAL A 6 0.04 68.03 -27.03
C VAL A 6 0.84 67.10 -26.12
N PHE A 7 1.66 67.68 -25.26
CA PHE A 7 2.30 67.00 -24.14
C PHE A 7 1.32 66.90 -22.99
N THR A 8 1.08 65.68 -22.57
CA THR A 8 0.41 65.43 -21.28
C THR A 8 1.39 64.75 -20.31
N MET A 9 1.68 65.48 -19.25
CA MET A 9 2.52 65.05 -18.15
C MET A 9 1.70 64.12 -17.24
N THR A 10 2.06 62.84 -17.15
CA THR A 10 1.41 61.89 -16.23
C THR A 10 2.33 61.63 -15.07
N ALA A 11 1.84 61.98 -13.88
CA ALA A 11 2.50 61.78 -12.59
C ALA A 11 2.68 60.31 -12.30
N LEU A 12 3.91 59.90 -11.97
CA LEU A 12 4.25 58.57 -11.46
C LEU A 12 3.83 58.48 -9.98
N LEU A 13 2.77 57.76 -9.69
CA LEU A 13 2.45 57.27 -8.33
C LEU A 13 3.19 55.96 -8.14
N LEU A 14 4.28 55.99 -7.40
CA LEU A 14 4.96 54.81 -6.87
C LEU A 14 4.11 54.20 -5.75
N GLY A 15 3.23 53.27 -6.14
CA GLY A 15 2.58 52.35 -5.21
C GLY A 15 3.53 51.18 -4.91
N THR A 16 4.20 51.20 -3.74
CA THR A 16 4.87 50.02 -3.21
C THR A 16 3.83 49.01 -2.77
N SER A 17 3.42 48.13 -3.70
CA SER A 17 2.69 46.93 -3.39
C SER A 17 3.70 45.91 -2.84
N CYS A 18 3.72 45.73 -1.51
CA CYS A 18 4.26 44.54 -0.90
C CYS A 18 3.39 43.33 -1.27
N SER A 19 3.62 42.76 -2.44
CA SER A 19 3.16 41.42 -2.73
C SER A 19 4.09 40.48 -1.95
N SER A 20 3.62 39.93 -0.84
CA SER A 20 4.19 38.71 -0.27
C SER A 20 4.14 37.66 -1.36
N LYS A 21 5.28 37.40 -2.04
CA LYS A 21 5.46 36.17 -2.79
C LYS A 21 5.23 35.02 -1.80
N LYS A 22 4.08 34.34 -1.90
CA LYS A 22 4.00 32.97 -1.43
C LYS A 22 5.11 32.25 -2.18
N GLU A 23 6.15 31.79 -1.48
CA GLU A 23 7.05 30.79 -2.03
C GLU A 23 6.15 29.60 -2.44
N GLN A 24 5.90 29.46 -3.72
CA GLN A 24 5.44 28.21 -4.26
C GLN A 24 6.58 27.24 -4.02
N THR A 25 6.36 26.27 -3.12
CA THR A 25 7.25 25.12 -3.03
C THR A 25 7.21 24.47 -4.42
N GLU A 26 8.30 24.61 -5.17
CA GLU A 26 8.47 23.91 -6.43
C GLU A 26 8.43 22.40 -6.09
N GLY A 27 7.64 21.64 -6.85
CA GLY A 27 7.59 20.18 -6.72
C GLY A 27 8.94 19.55 -7.07
N PHE A 28 9.09 18.25 -6.86
CA PHE A 28 10.30 17.53 -7.27
C PHE A 28 10.53 17.67 -8.79
N THR A 29 11.78 17.96 -9.15
CA THR A 29 12.20 18.18 -10.55
C THR A 29 12.76 16.93 -11.20
N GLY A 30 13.07 15.89 -10.41
CA GLY A 30 13.75 14.67 -10.83
C GLY A 30 15.28 14.82 -10.85
N ALA A 31 15.83 15.88 -10.24
CA ALA A 31 17.26 16.11 -10.18
C ALA A 31 17.98 15.03 -9.35
N GLN A 32 19.26 14.82 -9.63
CA GLN A 32 20.08 13.85 -8.93
C GLN A 32 20.19 14.21 -7.42
N GLY A 33 19.87 13.21 -6.56
CA GLY A 33 19.97 13.34 -5.11
C GLY A 33 18.97 14.32 -4.49
N GLU A 34 17.94 14.74 -5.25
CA GLU A 34 16.91 15.67 -4.79
C GLU A 34 16.06 15.10 -3.66
N VAL A 35 15.74 13.81 -3.74
CA VAL A 35 14.97 13.09 -2.73
C VAL A 35 15.92 12.65 -1.60
N LYS A 36 15.67 13.15 -0.40
CA LYS A 36 16.42 12.80 0.81
C LYS A 36 15.49 12.08 1.78
N LEU A 37 15.72 10.78 1.95
CA LEU A 37 14.87 9.93 2.77
C LEU A 37 15.13 10.12 4.26
N ILE A 38 14.05 10.06 5.01
CA ILE A 38 14.03 9.86 6.46
C ILE A 38 13.22 8.60 6.72
N THR A 39 13.76 7.62 7.44
CA THR A 39 13.00 6.47 7.90
C THR A 39 12.62 6.66 9.36
N LEU A 40 11.33 6.65 9.68
CA LEU A 40 10.80 6.88 11.02
C LEU A 40 10.20 5.61 11.60
N ASP A 41 10.70 5.16 12.76
CA ASP A 41 10.18 4.03 13.56
C ASP A 41 9.83 2.79 12.70
N PRO A 42 10.82 2.24 11.93
CA PRO A 42 10.56 1.13 11.03
C PRO A 42 10.28 -0.16 11.82
N GLY A 43 9.17 -0.82 11.53
CA GLY A 43 8.76 -2.09 12.17
C GLY A 43 8.14 -3.06 11.19
N HIS A 44 8.02 -2.65 9.92
CA HIS A 44 7.54 -3.50 8.83
C HIS A 44 8.53 -3.46 7.65
N PHE A 45 8.69 -4.60 6.97
CA PHE A 45 9.69 -4.73 5.90
C PHE A 45 9.46 -3.79 4.71
N HIS A 46 8.25 -3.26 4.55
CA HIS A 46 7.94 -2.29 3.48
C HIS A 46 8.78 -1.01 3.59
N ALA A 47 9.22 -0.59 4.77
CA ALA A 47 10.15 0.51 4.90
C ALA A 47 11.45 0.27 4.11
N ALA A 48 12.00 -0.94 4.20
CA ALA A 48 13.21 -1.31 3.48
C ALA A 48 12.97 -1.48 1.96
N LEU A 49 11.75 -1.86 1.52
CA LEU A 49 11.46 -2.02 0.10
C LEU A 49 11.64 -0.71 -0.70
N VAL A 50 11.43 0.43 -0.08
CA VAL A 50 11.67 1.75 -0.71
C VAL A 50 13.15 1.90 -1.12
N GLN A 51 14.05 1.21 -0.43
CA GLN A 51 15.48 1.21 -0.69
C GLN A 51 15.98 -0.06 -1.41
N LYS A 52 15.09 -0.96 -1.86
CA LYS A 52 15.47 -2.20 -2.55
C LYS A 52 16.24 -1.94 -3.84
N VAL A 53 15.98 -0.82 -4.51
CA VAL A 53 16.64 -0.41 -5.76
C VAL A 53 17.16 1.02 -5.58
N SER A 54 18.30 1.31 -6.21
CA SER A 54 18.87 2.66 -6.21
C SER A 54 18.35 3.46 -7.39
N TYR A 55 17.95 4.70 -7.12
CA TYR A 55 17.54 5.67 -8.13
C TYR A 55 18.48 6.89 -8.10
N PRO A 56 18.88 7.44 -9.24
CA PRO A 56 19.75 8.63 -9.27
C PRO A 56 19.17 9.83 -8.53
N GLN A 57 17.85 9.96 -8.49
CA GLN A 57 17.14 11.06 -7.83
C GLN A 57 17.15 10.96 -6.31
N VAL A 58 17.46 9.78 -5.75
CA VAL A 58 17.46 9.54 -4.32
C VAL A 58 18.88 9.62 -3.75
N CYS A 59 19.08 10.48 -2.76
CA CYS A 59 20.33 10.61 -2.04
C CYS A 59 20.69 9.29 -1.34
N LYS A 60 21.96 8.93 -1.33
CA LYS A 60 22.44 7.70 -0.67
C LYS A 60 22.43 7.77 0.84
N ASP A 61 22.53 8.96 1.40
CA ASP A 61 22.41 9.18 2.83
C ASP A 61 20.95 9.15 3.24
N VAL A 62 20.59 8.20 4.11
CA VAL A 62 19.24 8.01 4.66
C VAL A 62 19.30 8.17 6.17
N TYR A 63 18.46 9.03 6.71
CA TYR A 63 18.42 9.31 8.15
C TYR A 63 17.34 8.44 8.82
N VAL A 64 17.76 7.58 9.74
CA VAL A 64 16.87 6.68 10.49
C VAL A 64 16.67 7.23 11.89
N TYR A 65 15.42 7.45 12.28
CA TYR A 65 15.03 7.86 13.64
C TYR A 65 14.11 6.81 14.24
N ALA A 66 14.54 6.17 15.32
CA ALA A 66 13.81 5.07 15.94
C ALA A 66 14.04 5.01 17.45
N PRO A 67 13.17 4.34 18.22
CA PRO A 67 13.45 4.08 19.64
C PRO A 67 14.62 3.12 19.84
N GLY A 68 15.04 2.40 18.80
CA GLY A 68 15.99 1.29 18.84
C GLY A 68 15.30 -0.05 19.07
N GLY A 69 16.09 -1.14 19.21
CA GLY A 69 15.60 -2.49 19.45
C GLY A 69 15.32 -3.28 18.18
N PHE A 70 14.61 -4.41 18.34
CA PHE A 70 14.43 -5.43 17.32
C PHE A 70 13.97 -4.89 15.95
N ASP A 71 12.96 -4.03 15.92
CA ASP A 71 12.37 -3.54 14.67
C ASP A 71 13.37 -2.69 13.85
N ALA A 72 14.10 -1.80 14.53
CA ALA A 72 15.14 -0.98 13.91
C ALA A 72 16.32 -1.83 13.43
N ASP A 73 16.77 -2.81 14.23
CA ASP A 73 17.87 -3.72 13.88
C ASP A 73 17.52 -4.57 12.65
N GLU A 74 16.29 -5.09 12.56
CA GLU A 74 15.82 -5.85 11.41
C GLU A 74 15.70 -5.00 10.15
N HIS A 75 15.32 -3.72 10.28
CA HIS A 75 15.33 -2.79 9.15
C HIS A 75 16.76 -2.60 8.62
N LEU A 76 17.70 -2.24 9.48
CA LEU A 76 19.10 -2.00 9.10
C LEU A 76 19.73 -3.25 8.47
N LYS A 77 19.45 -4.43 9.01
CA LYS A 77 19.92 -5.71 8.46
C LYS A 77 19.38 -5.96 7.02
N ARG A 78 18.12 -5.59 6.73
CA ARG A 78 17.57 -5.68 5.37
C ARG A 78 18.27 -4.74 4.42
N ILE A 79 18.54 -3.50 4.84
CA ILE A 79 19.29 -2.53 4.02
C ILE A 79 20.71 -3.04 3.74
N GLU A 80 21.40 -3.57 4.75
CA GLU A 80 22.72 -4.18 4.55
C GLU A 80 22.66 -5.36 3.57
N GLY A 81 21.60 -6.18 3.63
CA GLY A 81 21.34 -7.21 2.64
C GLY A 81 21.21 -6.67 1.22
N PHE A 82 20.58 -5.51 1.02
CA PHE A 82 20.51 -4.87 -0.30
C PHE A 82 21.84 -4.27 -0.73
N ASN A 83 22.63 -3.74 0.21
CA ASN A 83 23.95 -3.18 -0.07
C ASN A 83 24.96 -4.23 -0.48
N THR A 84 24.87 -5.44 0.08
CA THR A 84 25.89 -6.49 -0.05
C THR A 84 25.52 -7.65 -0.98
N ARG A 85 24.29 -7.66 -1.52
CA ARG A 85 23.86 -8.72 -2.45
C ARG A 85 24.73 -8.73 -3.72
N ALA A 86 24.90 -9.92 -4.30
CA ALA A 86 25.73 -10.12 -5.47
C ALA A 86 25.20 -9.41 -6.74
N GLU A 87 23.86 -9.33 -6.88
CA GLU A 87 23.22 -8.70 -8.02
C GLU A 87 22.63 -7.35 -7.65
N ASN A 88 22.99 -6.31 -8.39
CA ASN A 88 22.49 -4.94 -8.23
C ASN A 88 22.60 -4.41 -6.78
N PRO A 89 23.79 -4.41 -6.15
CA PRO A 89 23.99 -3.84 -4.82
C PRO A 89 23.63 -2.36 -4.80
N THR A 90 23.07 -1.88 -3.67
CA THR A 90 22.50 -0.52 -3.62
C THR A 90 23.46 0.56 -3.09
N GLY A 91 24.18 0.31 -2.01
CA GLY A 91 25.16 1.25 -1.41
C GLY A 91 24.53 2.40 -0.63
N TRP A 92 23.46 2.14 0.13
CA TRP A 92 22.86 3.10 1.06
C TRP A 92 23.77 3.36 2.28
N ASN A 93 23.78 4.58 2.77
CA ASN A 93 24.46 4.99 3.99
C ASN A 93 23.42 5.39 5.05
N GLU A 94 23.14 4.48 5.99
CA GLU A 94 22.17 4.69 7.05
C GLU A 94 22.79 5.51 8.19
N ILE A 95 22.26 6.72 8.44
CA ILE A 95 22.67 7.61 9.53
C ILE A 95 21.64 7.49 10.64
N VAL A 96 21.94 6.67 11.64
CA VAL A 96 20.97 6.18 12.63
C VAL A 96 21.01 7.03 13.90
N TYR A 97 19.83 7.48 14.33
CA TYR A 97 19.59 8.00 15.67
C TYR A 97 18.63 7.08 16.42
N THR A 98 19.02 6.65 17.62
CA THR A 98 18.18 5.88 18.53
C THR A 98 18.02 6.63 19.85
N GLY A 99 16.76 6.75 20.30
CA GLY A 99 16.43 7.44 21.56
C GLY A 99 14.92 7.55 21.74
N SER A 100 14.47 7.80 22.96
CA SER A 100 13.04 7.97 23.26
C SER A 100 12.43 9.23 22.63
N ASP A 101 13.25 10.19 22.26
CA ASP A 101 12.88 11.47 21.62
C ASP A 101 13.10 11.47 20.10
N TYR A 102 13.13 10.28 19.48
CA TYR A 102 13.43 10.11 18.05
C TYR A 102 12.53 10.93 17.13
N LEU A 103 11.24 11.06 17.46
CA LEU A 103 10.30 11.86 16.67
C LEU A 103 10.60 13.35 16.77
N GLU A 104 10.75 13.86 17.98
CA GLU A 104 11.10 15.27 18.26
C GLU A 104 12.43 15.64 17.61
N LYS A 105 13.39 14.74 17.66
CA LYS A 105 14.71 14.89 17.04
C LYS A 105 14.58 14.97 15.52
N MET A 106 13.84 14.08 14.90
CA MET A 106 13.55 14.12 13.46
C MET A 106 12.91 15.46 13.04
N LEU A 107 11.87 15.87 13.78
CA LEU A 107 11.12 17.10 13.48
C LEU A 107 11.97 18.38 13.67
N ALA A 108 12.92 18.35 14.63
CA ALA A 108 13.82 19.47 14.86
C ALA A 108 14.94 19.55 13.80
N GLU A 109 15.53 18.42 13.42
CA GLU A 109 16.67 18.37 12.50
C GLU A 109 16.28 18.49 11.02
N LYS A 110 15.17 17.89 10.60
CA LYS A 110 14.65 17.91 9.21
C LYS A 110 15.74 17.58 8.18
N LYS A 111 16.46 16.47 8.40
CA LYS A 111 17.62 16.08 7.57
C LYS A 111 17.25 15.57 6.18
N GLY A 112 15.94 15.33 5.93
CA GLY A 112 15.42 14.90 4.63
C GLY A 112 14.15 15.65 4.24
N ASN A 113 13.62 15.34 3.08
CA ASN A 113 12.41 15.95 2.51
C ASN A 113 11.29 14.96 2.23
N VAL A 114 11.53 13.65 2.42
CA VAL A 114 10.53 12.59 2.33
C VAL A 114 10.70 11.66 3.53
N MET A 115 9.70 11.61 4.39
CA MET A 115 9.65 10.67 5.50
C MET A 115 8.96 9.38 5.04
N VAL A 116 9.65 8.26 5.21
CA VAL A 116 9.16 6.89 4.97
C VAL A 116 8.75 6.28 6.31
N GLN A 117 7.53 5.75 6.35
CA GLN A 117 7.01 5.09 7.55
C GLN A 117 6.33 3.78 7.20
N ALA A 118 6.82 2.69 7.81
CA ALA A 118 6.20 1.38 7.80
C ALA A 118 6.55 0.65 9.10
N GLY A 119 5.60 0.54 10.01
CA GLY A 119 5.81 -0.02 11.34
C GLY A 119 4.51 -0.08 12.14
N ASN A 120 4.59 0.16 13.44
CA ASN A 120 3.44 0.15 14.34
C ASN A 120 2.33 1.10 13.86
N ASN A 121 1.17 0.53 13.51
CA ASN A 121 0.08 1.27 12.90
C ASN A 121 -0.69 2.16 13.90
N GLY A 122 -0.64 1.83 15.18
CA GLY A 122 -1.29 2.62 16.23
C GLY A 122 -0.78 4.06 16.36
N LYS A 123 0.51 4.27 16.05
CA LYS A 123 1.16 5.59 16.11
C LYS A 123 1.18 6.32 14.76
N LYS A 124 0.94 5.59 13.68
CA LYS A 124 1.23 6.00 12.31
C LYS A 124 0.58 7.32 11.92
N THR A 125 -0.73 7.48 12.16
CA THR A 125 -1.47 8.68 11.75
C THR A 125 -0.97 9.95 12.46
N GLU A 126 -0.56 9.83 13.73
CA GLU A 126 0.04 10.93 14.47
C GLU A 126 1.40 11.34 13.90
N TYR A 127 2.23 10.36 13.53
CA TYR A 127 3.52 10.62 12.88
C TYR A 127 3.33 11.30 11.52
N ILE A 128 2.37 10.86 10.72
CA ILE A 128 2.01 11.50 9.45
C ILE A 128 1.67 12.96 9.69
N LYS A 129 0.75 13.25 10.63
CA LYS A 129 0.32 14.62 10.92
C LYS A 129 1.47 15.54 11.31
N LYS A 130 2.25 15.15 12.32
CA LYS A 130 3.39 15.93 12.81
C LYS A 130 4.43 16.18 11.70
N THR A 131 4.68 15.19 10.86
CA THR A 131 5.61 15.30 9.73
C THR A 131 5.14 16.30 8.69
N LEU A 132 3.85 16.23 8.30
CA LEU A 132 3.24 17.18 7.38
C LEU A 132 3.20 18.60 7.96
N GLU A 133 2.87 18.75 9.25
CA GLU A 133 2.94 20.05 9.96
C GLU A 133 4.36 20.64 9.94
N ALA A 134 5.38 19.79 9.98
CA ALA A 134 6.78 20.21 9.84
C ALA A 134 7.20 20.57 8.40
N GLY A 135 6.33 20.34 7.41
CA GLY A 135 6.58 20.65 6.00
C GLY A 135 7.39 19.58 5.25
N ILE A 136 7.38 18.35 5.71
CA ILE A 136 8.08 17.21 5.10
C ILE A 136 7.06 16.33 4.37
N ASN A 137 7.38 15.88 3.15
CA ASN A 137 6.55 14.93 2.40
C ASN A 137 6.52 13.58 3.11
N VAL A 138 5.43 12.85 2.94
CA VAL A 138 5.21 11.56 3.60
C VAL A 138 4.94 10.47 2.58
N LEU A 139 5.69 9.37 2.70
CA LEU A 139 5.44 8.09 2.05
C LEU A 139 5.17 7.06 3.14
N SER A 140 3.90 6.73 3.35
CA SER A 140 3.47 5.90 4.47
C SER A 140 2.89 4.57 4.00
N ASP A 141 3.28 3.50 4.70
CA ASP A 141 2.71 2.17 4.45
C ASP A 141 1.23 2.09 4.87
N LYS A 142 0.52 1.19 4.23
CA LYS A 142 -0.83 0.81 4.63
C LYS A 142 -0.82 0.00 5.96
N PRO A 143 -1.91 0.02 6.73
CA PRO A 143 -2.95 1.02 6.77
C PRO A 143 -2.43 2.32 7.40
N MET A 144 -2.86 3.47 6.88
CA MET A 144 -2.51 4.76 7.47
C MET A 144 -3.33 5.09 8.71
N ALA A 145 -4.48 4.41 8.88
CA ALA A 145 -5.38 4.51 10.02
C ALA A 145 -5.95 3.14 10.35
N ILE A 146 -6.13 2.83 11.65
CA ILE A 146 -6.65 1.53 12.12
C ILE A 146 -7.95 1.64 12.94
N ASN A 147 -8.45 2.83 13.13
CA ASN A 147 -9.71 3.10 13.84
C ASN A 147 -10.34 4.41 13.33
N SER A 148 -11.58 4.68 13.76
CA SER A 148 -12.33 5.85 13.31
C SER A 148 -11.71 7.18 13.71
N GLN A 149 -11.06 7.27 14.87
CA GLN A 149 -10.39 8.50 15.31
C GLN A 149 -9.16 8.78 14.43
N ASN A 150 -8.35 7.77 14.18
CA ASN A 150 -7.21 7.88 13.28
C ASN A 150 -7.63 8.21 11.84
N PHE A 151 -8.81 7.69 11.40
CA PHE A 151 -9.32 8.00 10.07
C PHE A 151 -9.70 9.49 9.94
N GLN A 152 -10.37 10.07 10.94
CA GLN A 152 -10.67 11.52 10.96
C GLN A 152 -9.37 12.34 10.95
N LEU A 153 -8.38 11.93 11.74
CA LEU A 153 -7.07 12.57 11.76
C LEU A 153 -6.35 12.46 10.40
N LEU A 154 -6.54 11.34 9.69
CA LEU A 154 -5.98 11.14 8.34
C LEU A 154 -6.64 12.07 7.31
N GLU A 155 -7.95 12.31 7.39
CA GLU A 155 -8.63 13.32 6.56
C GLU A 155 -7.98 14.70 6.75
N GLU A 156 -7.73 15.12 8.01
CA GLU A 156 -6.99 16.37 8.30
C GLU A 156 -5.58 16.38 7.71
N CYS A 157 -4.89 15.23 7.70
CA CYS A 157 -3.55 15.12 7.13
C CYS A 157 -3.54 15.42 5.62
N PHE A 158 -4.53 14.96 4.87
CA PHE A 158 -4.66 15.29 3.45
C PHE A 158 -4.94 16.78 3.22
N ASP A 159 -5.72 17.41 4.09
CA ASP A 159 -5.96 18.85 4.04
C ASP A 159 -4.68 19.65 4.33
N ILE A 160 -3.89 19.23 5.31
CA ILE A 160 -2.59 19.85 5.63
C ILE A 160 -1.63 19.70 4.44
N ALA A 161 -1.52 18.50 3.87
CA ALA A 161 -0.67 18.24 2.71
C ALA A 161 -1.04 19.15 1.54
N LYS A 162 -2.34 19.26 1.23
CA LYS A 162 -2.86 20.14 0.19
C LYS A 162 -2.57 21.62 0.46
N GLN A 163 -2.79 22.08 1.69
CA GLN A 163 -2.54 23.50 2.08
C GLN A 163 -1.06 23.88 1.97
N LYS A 164 -0.16 22.93 2.30
CA LYS A 164 1.29 23.14 2.26
C LYS A 164 1.91 22.82 0.89
N ASN A 165 1.13 22.31 -0.04
CA ASN A 165 1.59 21.81 -1.36
C ASN A 165 2.72 20.78 -1.23
N ILE A 166 2.55 19.81 -0.34
CA ILE A 166 3.44 18.67 -0.12
C ILE A 166 2.70 17.36 -0.31
N LEU A 167 3.43 16.26 -0.46
CA LEU A 167 2.87 14.96 -0.74
C LEU A 167 2.56 14.18 0.53
N LEU A 168 1.39 13.56 0.57
CA LEU A 168 1.07 12.42 1.40
C LEU A 168 0.67 11.27 0.47
N TYR A 169 1.48 10.22 0.42
CA TYR A 169 1.29 9.11 -0.50
C TYR A 169 1.44 7.77 0.21
N ASP A 170 0.79 6.74 -0.32
CA ASP A 170 0.81 5.39 0.24
C ASP A 170 1.89 4.48 -0.38
N ILE A 171 2.28 3.45 0.38
CA ILE A 171 3.11 2.34 -0.11
C ILE A 171 2.16 1.16 -0.37
N MET A 172 1.58 1.11 -1.58
CA MET A 172 0.70 0.02 -2.03
C MET A 172 1.48 -0.96 -2.90
N THR A 173 2.05 -1.99 -2.27
CA THR A 173 2.93 -2.96 -2.93
C THR A 173 2.19 -3.83 -3.94
N GLU A 174 0.95 -4.23 -3.65
CA GLU A 174 0.18 -5.16 -4.47
C GLU A 174 -0.18 -4.61 -5.86
N ARG A 175 -0.23 -3.30 -6.02
CA ARG A 175 -0.39 -2.66 -7.34
C ARG A 175 0.77 -2.95 -8.31
N ASN A 176 1.91 -3.42 -7.80
CA ASN A 176 3.11 -3.70 -8.58
C ASN A 176 3.32 -5.20 -8.86
N GLU A 177 2.42 -6.06 -8.42
CA GLU A 177 2.43 -7.48 -8.74
C GLU A 177 1.97 -7.68 -10.19
N ILE A 178 2.66 -8.55 -10.96
CA ILE A 178 2.47 -8.64 -12.42
C ILE A 178 1.07 -9.09 -12.81
N THR A 179 0.48 -10.07 -12.10
CA THR A 179 -0.86 -10.56 -12.45
C THR A 179 -1.94 -9.53 -12.13
N THR A 180 -1.75 -8.72 -11.09
CA THR A 180 -2.59 -7.57 -10.72
C THR A 180 -2.51 -6.45 -11.77
N LEU A 181 -1.29 -6.11 -12.22
CA LEU A 181 -1.08 -5.16 -13.32
C LEU A 181 -1.80 -5.61 -14.60
N LEU A 182 -1.68 -6.90 -14.94
CA LEU A 182 -2.31 -7.47 -16.12
C LEU A 182 -3.84 -7.55 -15.97
N GLN A 183 -4.37 -7.92 -14.80
CA GLN A 183 -5.81 -7.92 -14.54
C GLN A 183 -6.40 -6.53 -14.79
N ARG A 184 -5.76 -5.48 -14.26
CA ARG A 184 -6.16 -4.09 -14.51
C ARG A 184 -6.03 -3.70 -15.99
N GLU A 185 -4.92 -4.02 -16.64
CA GLU A 185 -4.70 -3.68 -18.05
C GLU A 185 -5.79 -4.29 -18.94
N LEU A 186 -6.04 -5.59 -18.77
CA LEU A 186 -7.04 -6.33 -19.56
C LEU A 186 -8.47 -5.86 -19.27
N SER A 187 -8.78 -5.47 -18.02
CA SER A 187 -10.12 -4.96 -17.68
C SER A 187 -10.45 -3.63 -18.35
N THR A 188 -9.46 -2.88 -18.81
CA THR A 188 -9.64 -1.62 -19.55
C THR A 188 -9.82 -1.82 -21.05
N ILE A 189 -9.74 -3.06 -21.57
CA ILE A 189 -9.87 -3.37 -23.00
C ILE A 189 -11.27 -3.93 -23.30
N PRO A 190 -12.20 -3.14 -23.87
CA PRO A 190 -13.59 -3.59 -24.09
C PRO A 190 -13.72 -4.78 -25.04
N ALA A 191 -12.74 -4.98 -25.93
CA ALA A 191 -12.71 -6.14 -26.82
C ALA A 191 -12.53 -7.46 -26.04
N ILE A 192 -11.81 -7.41 -24.90
CA ILE A 192 -11.48 -8.57 -24.06
C ILE A 192 -12.46 -8.70 -22.90
N TYR A 193 -12.58 -7.66 -22.07
CA TYR A 193 -13.37 -7.71 -20.84
C TYR A 193 -14.85 -7.39 -21.05
N GLY A 194 -15.15 -6.56 -22.05
CA GLY A 194 -16.47 -5.97 -22.23
C GLY A 194 -16.71 -4.85 -21.22
N GLU A 195 -17.85 -4.86 -20.55
CA GLU A 195 -18.23 -3.93 -19.49
C GLU A 195 -18.18 -4.63 -18.13
N GLN A 196 -17.77 -3.88 -17.10
CA GLN A 196 -17.81 -4.38 -15.72
C GLN A 196 -19.25 -4.72 -15.31
N LEU A 197 -19.52 -5.97 -14.91
CA LEU A 197 -20.81 -6.38 -14.38
C LEU A 197 -21.03 -5.79 -12.99
N LYS A 198 -22.30 -5.65 -12.59
CA LYS A 198 -22.65 -5.07 -11.29
C LYS A 198 -22.67 -6.11 -10.15
N GLY A 199 -23.06 -7.34 -10.46
CA GLY A 199 -23.23 -8.40 -9.47
C GLY A 199 -24.35 -8.13 -8.44
N SER A 200 -24.45 -9.04 -7.48
CA SER A 200 -25.33 -8.93 -6.31
C SER A 200 -24.57 -9.28 -5.03
N PRO A 201 -25.12 -9.07 -3.83
CA PRO A 201 -24.47 -9.47 -2.58
C PRO A 201 -24.18 -10.99 -2.52
N GLU A 202 -25.05 -11.82 -3.10
CA GLU A 202 -24.92 -13.27 -3.15
C GLU A 202 -23.91 -13.71 -4.21
N GLU A 203 -23.79 -12.93 -5.31
CA GLU A 203 -22.88 -13.16 -6.40
C GLU A 203 -22.15 -11.88 -6.80
N PRO A 204 -21.14 -11.46 -6.02
CA PRO A 204 -20.38 -10.24 -6.30
C PRO A 204 -19.69 -10.29 -7.66
N ALA A 205 -19.64 -9.13 -8.33
CA ALA A 205 -18.93 -9.00 -9.60
C ALA A 205 -17.42 -8.88 -9.44
N ILE A 206 -16.97 -8.47 -8.26
CA ILE A 206 -15.55 -8.42 -7.91
C ILE A 206 -15.37 -9.14 -6.58
N VAL A 207 -14.46 -10.13 -6.55
CA VAL A 207 -14.07 -10.82 -5.32
C VAL A 207 -12.55 -10.79 -5.22
N LYS A 208 -12.03 -10.45 -4.05
CA LYS A 208 -10.61 -10.57 -3.74
C LYS A 208 -10.46 -11.19 -2.35
N GLU A 209 -9.69 -12.27 -2.29
CA GLU A 209 -9.44 -13.03 -1.07
C GLU A 209 -7.95 -13.29 -0.91
N SER A 210 -7.44 -13.13 0.32
CA SER A 210 -6.09 -13.52 0.71
C SER A 210 -6.12 -14.39 1.95
N VAL A 211 -5.40 -15.51 1.91
CA VAL A 211 -5.18 -16.39 3.06
C VAL A 211 -3.71 -16.36 3.43
N HIS A 212 -3.43 -15.95 4.64
CA HIS A 212 -2.09 -15.80 5.19
C HIS A 212 -1.84 -16.74 6.36
N HIS A 213 -0.59 -16.84 6.77
CA HIS A 213 -0.17 -17.67 7.88
C HIS A 213 0.73 -16.88 8.83
N LEU A 214 0.43 -16.99 10.12
CA LEU A 214 1.20 -16.31 11.17
C LEU A 214 2.61 -16.88 11.27
N PHE A 215 2.71 -18.20 11.29
CA PHE A 215 3.97 -18.90 11.18
C PHE A 215 4.26 -19.27 9.73
N LYS A 216 5.38 -18.80 9.22
CA LYS A 216 5.88 -19.18 7.90
C LYS A 216 7.40 -19.17 7.83
N LEU A 217 7.94 -19.90 6.87
CA LEU A 217 9.36 -19.94 6.58
C LEU A 217 9.67 -18.99 5.42
N VAL A 218 10.73 -18.21 5.58
CA VAL A 218 11.32 -17.39 4.52
C VAL A 218 12.77 -17.88 4.39
N ASP A 219 13.15 -18.37 3.22
CA ASP A 219 14.46 -19.00 2.98
C ASP A 219 14.77 -20.12 4.00
N ASN A 220 13.77 -20.96 4.29
CA ASN A 220 13.83 -22.04 5.29
C ASN A 220 14.12 -21.60 6.74
N LYS A 221 13.92 -20.32 7.05
CA LYS A 221 14.01 -19.77 8.41
C LYS A 221 12.65 -19.26 8.89
N PRO A 222 12.26 -19.48 10.15
CA PRO A 222 11.05 -18.90 10.69
C PRO A 222 11.07 -17.38 10.58
N LEU A 223 9.99 -16.82 10.04
CA LEU A 223 9.77 -15.36 10.05
C LEU A 223 9.37 -14.96 11.47
N THR A 224 10.23 -14.22 12.16
CA THR A 224 9.91 -13.68 13.49
C THR A 224 9.05 -12.42 13.34
N ARG A 225 7.93 -12.39 14.07
CA ARG A 225 7.04 -11.24 14.14
C ARG A 225 7.23 -10.48 15.45
N PRO A 226 7.20 -9.13 15.43
CA PRO A 226 7.24 -8.37 16.67
C PRO A 226 5.99 -8.66 17.53
N VAL A 227 6.13 -8.63 18.85
CA VAL A 227 5.02 -8.96 19.76
C VAL A 227 3.83 -8.01 19.62
N TRP A 228 4.05 -6.74 19.26
CA TRP A 228 2.99 -5.74 19.05
C TRP A 228 2.08 -6.08 17.86
N TYR A 229 2.55 -6.90 16.91
CA TYR A 229 1.78 -7.36 15.76
C TYR A 229 0.47 -8.06 16.14
N PHE A 230 0.45 -8.71 17.32
CA PHE A 230 -0.70 -9.45 17.82
C PHE A 230 -1.69 -8.57 18.61
N ASP A 231 -1.39 -7.31 18.84
CA ASP A 231 -2.29 -6.34 19.47
C ASP A 231 -3.01 -5.52 18.39
N VAL A 232 -4.30 -5.76 18.22
CA VAL A 232 -5.13 -5.05 17.25
C VAL A 232 -5.21 -3.53 17.47
N THR A 233 -4.85 -3.06 18.69
CA THR A 233 -4.76 -1.61 18.95
C THR A 233 -3.46 -1.00 18.43
N GLN A 234 -2.48 -1.83 18.08
CA GLN A 234 -1.20 -1.42 17.51
C GLN A 234 -1.08 -1.80 16.03
N GLN A 235 -1.50 -3.02 15.66
CA GLN A 235 -1.46 -3.50 14.27
C GLN A 235 -2.69 -3.12 13.46
N GLY A 236 -3.87 -3.09 14.10
CA GLY A 236 -5.16 -3.11 13.45
C GLY A 236 -5.71 -4.54 13.34
N GLU A 237 -7.01 -4.66 13.16
CA GLU A 237 -7.65 -5.94 12.84
C GLU A 237 -7.31 -6.39 11.41
N GLY A 238 -7.49 -7.67 11.07
CA GLY A 238 -7.23 -8.18 9.75
C GLY A 238 -7.97 -7.45 8.63
N ILE A 239 -9.22 -7.06 8.88
CA ILE A 239 -10.03 -6.24 7.96
C ILE A 239 -9.52 -4.80 7.77
N VAL A 240 -8.51 -4.38 8.52
CA VAL A 240 -7.86 -3.07 8.36
C VAL A 240 -6.46 -3.21 7.80
N ASP A 241 -5.75 -4.28 8.15
CA ASP A 241 -4.38 -4.51 7.71
C ASP A 241 -4.31 -4.99 6.24
N VAL A 242 -4.57 -6.28 5.99
CA VAL A 242 -4.45 -6.86 4.63
C VAL A 242 -5.60 -6.43 3.74
N THR A 243 -6.81 -6.33 4.28
CA THR A 243 -8.00 -5.94 3.49
C THR A 243 -7.87 -4.55 2.89
N THR A 244 -7.03 -3.67 3.46
CA THR A 244 -6.69 -2.38 2.84
C THR A 244 -6.12 -2.57 1.42
N HIS A 245 -5.23 -3.55 1.21
CA HIS A 245 -4.76 -3.89 -0.14
C HIS A 245 -5.91 -4.32 -1.06
N LEU A 246 -6.80 -5.18 -0.57
CA LEU A 246 -7.88 -5.74 -1.39
C LEU A 246 -8.90 -4.67 -1.79
N VAL A 247 -9.27 -3.78 -0.87
CA VAL A 247 -10.15 -2.63 -1.16
C VAL A 247 -9.47 -1.67 -2.14
N ASP A 248 -8.19 -1.40 -1.96
CA ASP A 248 -7.41 -0.57 -2.86
C ASP A 248 -7.40 -1.14 -4.28
N LEU A 249 -7.13 -2.44 -4.44
CA LEU A 249 -7.12 -3.12 -5.73
C LEU A 249 -8.50 -3.08 -6.42
N VAL A 250 -9.59 -3.26 -5.68
CA VAL A 250 -10.95 -3.10 -6.25
C VAL A 250 -11.13 -1.72 -6.87
N GLN A 251 -10.71 -0.66 -6.17
CA GLN A 251 -10.82 0.71 -6.67
C GLN A 251 -9.89 0.96 -7.85
N TRP A 252 -8.63 0.58 -7.72
CA TRP A 252 -7.57 0.88 -8.68
C TRP A 252 -7.74 0.12 -10.01
N GLU A 253 -8.25 -1.12 -9.96
CA GLU A 253 -8.47 -1.93 -11.15
C GLU A 253 -9.79 -1.61 -11.85
N ALA A 254 -10.91 -1.55 -11.10
CA ALA A 254 -12.24 -1.43 -11.68
C ALA A 254 -12.67 0.03 -11.97
N PHE A 255 -12.00 1.01 -11.33
CA PHE A 255 -12.32 2.43 -11.48
C PHE A 255 -11.06 3.27 -11.77
N PRO A 256 -10.27 2.91 -12.81
CA PRO A 256 -9.04 3.62 -13.11
C PRO A 256 -9.33 5.10 -13.38
N ASP A 257 -8.43 5.95 -12.87
CA ASP A 257 -8.45 7.40 -13.05
C ASP A 257 -9.73 8.11 -12.53
N GLN A 258 -10.51 7.44 -11.65
CA GLN A 258 -11.68 7.99 -11.02
C GLN A 258 -11.40 8.35 -9.55
N ILE A 259 -11.91 9.49 -9.12
CA ILE A 259 -11.97 9.84 -7.70
C ILE A 259 -13.17 9.15 -7.08
N ILE A 260 -12.94 8.41 -6.01
CA ILE A 260 -13.99 7.73 -5.22
C ILE A 260 -14.29 8.59 -3.99
N ASP A 261 -15.52 9.07 -3.89
CA ASP A 261 -16.04 9.72 -2.69
C ASP A 261 -16.69 8.65 -1.81
N TYR A 262 -16.01 8.21 -0.75
CA TYR A 262 -16.50 7.11 0.08
C TYR A 262 -17.89 7.39 0.70
N LYS A 263 -18.29 8.64 0.88
CA LYS A 263 -19.61 9.02 1.41
C LYS A 263 -20.75 8.89 0.39
N LYS A 264 -20.43 8.86 -0.91
CA LYS A 264 -21.42 8.83 -2.00
C LYS A 264 -21.34 7.60 -2.85
N ASP A 265 -20.11 7.14 -3.10
CA ASP A 265 -19.85 6.08 -4.06
C ASP A 265 -19.80 4.68 -3.40
N ILE A 266 -19.71 4.63 -2.06
CA ILE A 266 -19.63 3.38 -1.30
C ILE A 266 -20.94 3.14 -0.54
N GLU A 267 -21.54 1.97 -0.70
CA GLU A 267 -22.68 1.46 0.05
C GLU A 267 -22.24 0.20 0.80
N PHE A 268 -22.25 0.25 2.12
CA PHE A 268 -21.96 -0.92 2.95
C PHE A 268 -23.13 -1.91 2.89
N VAL A 269 -22.84 -3.20 2.73
CA VAL A 269 -23.84 -4.27 2.69
C VAL A 269 -23.71 -5.17 3.92
N ASP A 270 -22.55 -5.80 4.14
CA ASP A 270 -22.31 -6.71 5.25
C ASP A 270 -20.82 -6.81 5.59
N ALA A 271 -20.48 -7.14 6.84
CA ALA A 271 -19.13 -7.49 7.23
C ALA A 271 -19.11 -8.44 8.43
N ASN A 272 -18.12 -9.32 8.43
CA ASN A 272 -17.86 -10.25 9.51
C ASN A 272 -16.40 -10.16 9.95
N ARG A 273 -16.15 -10.49 11.23
CA ARG A 273 -14.81 -10.62 11.78
C ARG A 273 -14.72 -11.75 12.76
N TRP A 274 -13.59 -12.42 12.82
CA TRP A 274 -13.36 -13.52 13.75
C TRP A 274 -11.89 -13.64 14.13
N THR A 275 -11.64 -14.39 15.21
CA THR A 275 -10.29 -14.54 15.76
C THR A 275 -9.59 -15.78 15.26
N THR A 276 -8.27 -15.72 15.18
CA THR A 276 -7.39 -16.88 15.19
C THR A 276 -6.87 -17.08 16.62
N SER A 277 -6.92 -18.32 17.09
CA SER A 277 -6.43 -18.73 18.40
C SER A 277 -4.96 -19.08 18.32
N ILE A 278 -4.16 -18.58 19.25
CA ILE A 278 -2.71 -18.80 19.32
C ILE A 278 -2.37 -19.26 20.74
N SER A 279 -1.83 -20.48 20.87
CA SER A 279 -1.36 -21.01 22.16
C SER A 279 -0.06 -20.34 22.61
N PRO A 280 0.37 -20.47 23.87
CA PRO A 280 1.64 -19.95 24.34
C PRO A 280 2.84 -20.51 23.56
N GLU A 281 2.81 -21.79 23.17
CA GLU A 281 3.85 -22.42 22.36
C GLU A 281 3.92 -21.85 20.95
N GLU A 282 2.77 -21.67 20.32
CA GLU A 282 2.66 -21.05 19.00
C GLU A 282 3.11 -19.59 19.01
N PHE A 283 2.73 -18.83 20.06
CA PHE A 283 3.17 -17.47 20.24
C PHE A 283 4.69 -17.35 20.37
N LYS A 284 5.28 -18.22 21.22
CA LYS A 284 6.75 -18.31 21.35
C LYS A 284 7.41 -18.65 20.02
N GLN A 285 6.85 -19.58 19.26
CA GLN A 285 7.40 -19.99 17.97
C GLN A 285 7.45 -18.85 16.96
N VAL A 286 6.45 -17.98 16.96
CA VAL A 286 6.31 -16.88 15.99
C VAL A 286 7.05 -15.61 16.44
N THR A 287 7.11 -15.35 17.76
CA THR A 287 7.67 -14.10 18.29
C THR A 287 9.05 -14.26 18.95
N GLY A 288 9.41 -15.49 19.32
CA GLY A 288 10.58 -15.74 20.17
C GLY A 288 10.40 -15.36 21.65
N THR A 289 9.18 -14.99 22.08
CA THR A 289 8.87 -14.51 23.43
C THR A 289 8.16 -15.60 24.22
N ASP A 290 8.62 -15.88 25.44
CA ASP A 290 8.15 -17.02 26.26
C ASP A 290 6.72 -16.86 26.80
N ALA A 291 6.22 -15.65 26.93
CA ALA A 291 4.89 -15.38 27.49
C ALA A 291 4.22 -14.19 26.80
N TYR A 292 2.88 -14.15 26.87
CA TYR A 292 2.14 -12.99 26.37
C TYR A 292 2.49 -11.74 27.22
N PRO A 293 2.90 -10.63 26.59
CA PRO A 293 3.09 -9.36 27.26
C PRO A 293 1.80 -8.87 27.93
N ASP A 294 1.94 -8.00 28.94
CA ASP A 294 0.79 -7.50 29.72
C ASP A 294 -0.30 -6.85 28.83
N PHE A 295 0.08 -6.17 27.77
CA PHE A 295 -0.87 -5.51 26.86
C PHE A 295 -1.72 -6.49 26.04
N LEU A 296 -1.30 -7.76 25.89
CA LEU A 296 -2.07 -8.82 25.23
C LEU A 296 -2.98 -9.61 26.18
N LYS A 297 -2.78 -9.53 27.49
CA LYS A 297 -3.55 -10.33 28.47
C LYS A 297 -5.06 -10.08 28.40
N LYS A 298 -5.48 -8.89 27.94
CA LYS A 298 -6.90 -8.54 27.73
C LYS A 298 -7.60 -9.42 26.69
N ASP A 299 -6.82 -10.00 25.77
CA ASP A 299 -7.29 -10.80 24.64
C ASP A 299 -7.00 -12.31 24.84
N VAL A 300 -6.56 -12.70 26.05
CA VAL A 300 -6.29 -14.10 26.40
C VAL A 300 -7.52 -14.72 27.09
N GLU A 301 -8.02 -15.81 26.51
CA GLU A 301 -9.12 -16.61 27.02
C GLU A 301 -8.68 -18.07 27.14
N ASN A 302 -8.86 -18.69 28.33
CA ASN A 302 -8.46 -20.08 28.58
C ASN A 302 -7.01 -20.38 28.12
N ASP A 303 -6.07 -19.53 28.52
CA ASP A 303 -4.64 -19.61 28.21
C ASP A 303 -4.33 -19.53 26.70
N THR A 304 -5.24 -19.00 25.90
CA THR A 304 -5.10 -18.88 24.45
C THR A 304 -5.36 -17.44 24.02
N LEU A 305 -4.44 -16.84 23.28
CA LEU A 305 -4.58 -15.51 22.73
C LEU A 305 -5.57 -15.52 21.54
N LYS A 306 -6.56 -14.63 21.58
CA LYS A 306 -7.58 -14.44 20.54
C LYS A 306 -7.26 -13.20 19.72
N VAL A 307 -6.78 -13.38 18.48
CA VAL A 307 -6.38 -12.27 17.62
C VAL A 307 -7.43 -12.06 16.53
N TYR A 308 -8.05 -10.88 16.50
CA TYR A 308 -9.00 -10.49 15.44
C TYR A 308 -8.25 -10.16 14.14
N CYS A 309 -7.72 -11.17 13.48
CA CYS A 309 -6.96 -11.04 12.25
C CYS A 309 -7.71 -11.50 10.98
N ASN A 310 -8.96 -11.92 11.12
CA ASN A 310 -9.80 -12.38 10.02
C ASN A 310 -11.01 -11.47 9.82
N GLY A 311 -11.48 -11.39 8.56
CA GLY A 311 -12.72 -10.70 8.25
C GLY A 311 -13.05 -10.70 6.77
N ASP A 312 -14.31 -10.43 6.47
CA ASP A 312 -14.80 -10.17 5.13
C ASP A 312 -15.73 -8.95 5.12
N ILE A 313 -15.79 -8.29 3.98
CA ILE A 313 -16.66 -7.14 3.73
C ILE A 313 -17.32 -7.31 2.39
N VAL A 314 -18.66 -7.14 2.34
CA VAL A 314 -19.43 -6.99 1.11
C VAL A 314 -19.91 -5.54 1.03
N TYR A 315 -19.62 -4.89 -0.07
CA TYR A 315 -20.00 -3.49 -0.30
C TYR A 315 -20.26 -3.22 -1.78
N LYS A 316 -20.93 -2.11 -2.07
CA LYS A 316 -21.04 -1.62 -3.44
C LYS A 316 -20.18 -0.38 -3.62
N ILE A 317 -19.49 -0.32 -4.75
CA ILE A 317 -18.75 0.85 -5.19
C ILE A 317 -19.29 1.29 -6.54
N LYS A 318 -19.86 2.50 -6.61
CA LYS A 318 -20.56 3.01 -7.81
C LYS A 318 -21.58 2.01 -8.39
N GLY A 319 -22.25 1.27 -7.51
CA GLY A 319 -23.24 0.27 -7.89
C GLY A 319 -22.71 -1.10 -8.33
N VAL A 320 -21.39 -1.30 -8.31
CA VAL A 320 -20.74 -2.61 -8.51
C VAL A 320 -20.54 -3.27 -7.15
N THR A 321 -21.04 -4.51 -6.99
CA THR A 321 -20.87 -5.27 -5.74
C THR A 321 -19.50 -5.94 -5.71
N ALA A 322 -18.77 -5.66 -4.64
CA ALA A 322 -17.47 -6.25 -4.35
C ALA A 322 -17.48 -6.99 -3.01
N LYS A 323 -16.76 -8.09 -2.94
CA LYS A 323 -16.43 -8.80 -1.69
C LYS A 323 -14.92 -8.86 -1.53
N VAL A 324 -14.44 -8.50 -0.34
CA VAL A 324 -13.04 -8.66 0.05
C VAL A 324 -12.98 -9.50 1.31
N SER A 325 -11.97 -10.39 1.41
CA SER A 325 -11.83 -11.32 2.53
C SER A 325 -10.36 -11.55 2.87
N VAL A 326 -10.05 -11.57 4.17
CA VAL A 326 -8.74 -11.91 4.69
C VAL A 326 -8.86 -12.98 5.75
N ILE A 327 -8.03 -14.02 5.63
CA ILE A 327 -7.95 -15.12 6.59
C ILE A 327 -6.50 -15.28 7.02
N TRP A 328 -6.27 -15.33 8.33
CA TRP A 328 -4.99 -15.65 8.91
C TRP A 328 -5.10 -16.96 9.70
N ASN A 329 -4.51 -18.03 9.16
CA ASN A 329 -4.31 -19.26 9.90
C ASN A 329 -3.01 -19.21 10.69
N TYR A 330 -2.86 -20.09 11.70
CA TYR A 330 -1.58 -20.17 12.40
C TYR A 330 -0.46 -20.64 11.45
N THR A 331 -0.65 -21.76 10.79
CA THR A 331 0.33 -22.35 9.85
C THR A 331 -0.38 -23.02 8.68
N PHE A 332 0.36 -23.27 7.61
CA PHE A 332 -0.12 -23.99 6.42
C PHE A 332 0.23 -25.48 6.48
N PRO A 333 -0.47 -26.34 5.73
CA PRO A 333 -0.11 -27.74 5.55
C PRO A 333 1.30 -27.90 4.95
N GLU A 334 1.96 -29.03 5.19
CA GLU A 334 3.27 -29.32 4.60
C GLU A 334 3.28 -29.08 3.07
N GLY A 335 4.28 -28.34 2.61
CA GLY A 335 4.38 -27.91 1.21
C GLY A 335 3.38 -26.83 0.78
N GLY A 336 2.62 -26.28 1.74
CA GLY A 336 1.67 -25.19 1.53
C GLY A 336 2.32 -23.80 1.51
N GLY A 337 1.48 -22.78 1.31
CA GLY A 337 1.86 -21.36 1.31
C GLY A 337 0.66 -20.46 1.43
N ASP A 338 0.89 -19.16 1.40
CA ASP A 338 -0.17 -18.17 1.33
C ASP A 338 -0.93 -18.32 -0.01
N THR A 339 -2.25 -18.11 0.01
CA THR A 339 -3.08 -18.18 -1.19
C THR A 339 -3.74 -16.84 -1.48
N HIS A 340 -4.00 -16.59 -2.77
CA HIS A 340 -4.74 -15.43 -3.24
C HIS A 340 -5.73 -15.83 -4.32
N PHE A 341 -6.91 -15.23 -4.27
CA PHE A 341 -7.94 -15.37 -5.29
C PHE A 341 -8.51 -13.99 -5.63
N SER A 342 -8.61 -13.71 -6.92
CA SER A 342 -9.23 -12.48 -7.40
C SER A 342 -10.07 -12.82 -8.62
N VAL A 343 -11.28 -12.29 -8.71
CA VAL A 343 -12.10 -12.31 -9.92
C VAL A 343 -12.70 -10.94 -10.18
N MET A 344 -12.65 -10.53 -11.44
CA MET A 344 -13.40 -9.40 -11.98
C MET A 344 -14.29 -9.93 -13.11
N LYS A 345 -15.62 -9.82 -12.96
CA LYS A 345 -16.59 -10.33 -13.93
C LYS A 345 -16.93 -9.28 -14.96
N GLY A 346 -16.56 -9.56 -16.21
CA GLY A 346 -16.88 -8.74 -17.38
C GLY A 346 -18.05 -9.27 -18.18
N SER A 347 -18.58 -8.49 -19.14
CA SER A 347 -19.66 -8.94 -20.02
C SER A 347 -19.20 -9.86 -21.16
N LYS A 348 -17.89 -10.06 -21.33
CA LYS A 348 -17.31 -10.98 -22.33
C LYS A 348 -16.44 -12.07 -21.71
N ALA A 349 -15.71 -11.75 -20.67
CA ALA A 349 -14.84 -12.68 -19.98
C ALA A 349 -14.65 -12.28 -18.50
N ASP A 350 -14.41 -13.27 -17.67
CA ASP A 350 -13.95 -13.09 -16.31
C ASP A 350 -12.42 -13.10 -16.28
N LEU A 351 -11.84 -12.14 -15.56
CA LEU A 351 -10.40 -12.08 -15.31
C LEU A 351 -10.12 -12.60 -13.91
N ILE A 352 -9.39 -13.72 -13.81
CA ILE A 352 -9.25 -14.45 -12.54
C ILE A 352 -7.78 -14.65 -12.22
N ILE A 353 -7.37 -14.21 -11.03
CA ILE A 353 -6.07 -14.54 -10.46
C ILE A 353 -6.26 -15.69 -9.48
N ARG A 354 -5.47 -16.75 -9.65
CA ARG A 354 -5.42 -17.88 -8.72
C ARG A 354 -3.98 -18.06 -8.23
N GLN A 355 -3.83 -18.20 -6.93
CA GLN A 355 -2.60 -18.54 -6.26
C GLN A 355 -2.89 -19.59 -5.21
N GLY A 356 -2.90 -20.83 -5.60
CA GLY A 356 -3.22 -21.96 -4.74
C GLY A 356 -2.28 -23.13 -4.97
N LYS A 357 -2.64 -24.28 -4.44
CA LYS A 357 -1.86 -25.52 -4.59
C LYS A 357 -1.64 -25.91 -6.05
N GLU A 358 -2.66 -25.75 -6.89
CA GLU A 358 -2.61 -26.08 -8.33
C GLU A 358 -1.61 -25.21 -9.08
N GLN A 359 -1.44 -23.95 -8.65
CA GLN A 359 -0.47 -22.99 -9.20
C GLN A 359 0.90 -23.05 -8.49
N GLY A 360 1.12 -24.04 -7.61
CA GLY A 360 2.34 -24.13 -6.81
C GLY A 360 2.56 -22.91 -5.92
N TYR A 361 1.46 -22.28 -5.45
CA TYR A 361 1.45 -21.05 -4.64
C TYR A 361 2.08 -19.83 -5.31
N LYS A 362 2.07 -19.78 -6.64
CA LYS A 362 2.46 -18.61 -7.43
C LYS A 362 1.22 -18.02 -8.09
N PRO A 363 1.09 -16.68 -8.19
CA PRO A 363 -0.07 -16.08 -8.84
C PRO A 363 -0.05 -16.35 -10.34
N GLU A 364 -1.20 -16.75 -10.88
CA GLU A 364 -1.45 -16.95 -12.30
C GLU A 364 -2.75 -16.25 -12.69
N LEU A 365 -2.76 -15.54 -13.82
CA LEU A 365 -3.93 -14.85 -14.36
C LEU A 365 -4.58 -15.68 -15.47
N TYR A 366 -5.88 -15.89 -15.34
CA TYR A 366 -6.74 -16.61 -16.29
C TYR A 366 -7.75 -15.63 -16.91
N ILE A 367 -8.08 -15.89 -18.18
CA ILE A 367 -9.17 -15.24 -18.91
C ILE A 367 -10.21 -16.32 -19.21
N GLU A 368 -11.34 -16.30 -18.52
CA GLU A 368 -12.44 -17.23 -18.73
C GLU A 368 -13.51 -16.57 -19.60
N VAL A 369 -13.58 -16.99 -20.88
CA VAL A 369 -14.52 -16.42 -21.87
C VAL A 369 -15.93 -16.90 -21.58
N LEU A 370 -16.92 -15.99 -21.62
CA LEU A 370 -18.31 -16.36 -21.36
C LEU A 370 -18.89 -17.24 -22.48
N PRO A 371 -19.82 -18.18 -22.17
CA PRO A 371 -20.31 -19.17 -23.12
C PRO A 371 -20.97 -18.62 -24.39
N ASP A 372 -21.58 -17.44 -24.30
CA ASP A 372 -22.30 -16.80 -25.42
C ASP A 372 -21.41 -15.99 -26.37
N ILE A 373 -20.11 -15.97 -26.13
CA ILE A 373 -19.14 -15.22 -26.94
C ILE A 373 -18.58 -16.10 -28.06
N ASP A 374 -18.52 -15.57 -29.27
CA ASP A 374 -17.82 -16.23 -30.39
C ASP A 374 -16.35 -16.37 -30.09
N LEU A 375 -15.92 -17.56 -29.70
CA LEU A 375 -14.57 -17.86 -29.26
C LEU A 375 -13.51 -17.54 -30.33
N ALA A 376 -13.81 -17.85 -31.62
CA ALA A 376 -12.83 -17.62 -32.69
C ALA A 376 -12.61 -16.11 -32.95
N ALA A 377 -13.67 -15.32 -32.90
CA ALA A 377 -13.55 -13.87 -32.98
C ALA A 377 -12.86 -13.30 -31.76
N TYR A 378 -13.18 -13.78 -30.57
CA TYR A 378 -12.57 -13.37 -29.32
C TYR A 378 -11.06 -13.67 -29.27
N GLU A 379 -10.63 -14.87 -29.65
CA GLU A 379 -9.20 -15.24 -29.68
C GLU A 379 -8.40 -14.32 -30.60
N LYS A 380 -8.98 -13.87 -31.71
CA LYS A 380 -8.34 -12.91 -32.60
C LYS A 380 -8.15 -11.54 -31.96
N GLU A 381 -9.18 -11.03 -31.30
CA GLU A 381 -9.12 -9.76 -30.58
C GLU A 381 -8.12 -9.84 -29.39
N LEU A 382 -8.14 -10.96 -28.67
CA LEU A 382 -7.20 -11.22 -27.58
C LEU A 382 -5.74 -11.24 -28.06
N ALA A 383 -5.46 -11.94 -29.16
CA ALA A 383 -4.12 -11.96 -29.73
C ALA A 383 -3.63 -10.56 -30.15
N ALA A 384 -4.53 -9.73 -30.70
CA ALA A 384 -4.21 -8.34 -31.06
C ALA A 384 -3.93 -7.48 -29.81
N ALA A 385 -4.76 -7.60 -28.76
CA ALA A 385 -4.57 -6.90 -27.50
C ALA A 385 -3.27 -7.31 -26.81
N MET A 386 -2.97 -8.61 -26.77
CA MET A 386 -1.75 -9.14 -26.13
C MET A 386 -0.45 -8.69 -26.81
N SER A 387 -0.48 -8.36 -28.08
CA SER A 387 0.68 -7.75 -28.73
C SER A 387 1.05 -6.42 -28.06
N THR A 388 0.08 -5.57 -27.76
CA THR A 388 0.29 -4.29 -27.07
C THR A 388 0.67 -4.50 -25.60
N VAL A 389 0.07 -5.48 -24.94
CA VAL A 389 0.38 -5.83 -23.54
C VAL A 389 1.82 -6.35 -23.42
N ALA A 390 2.27 -7.20 -24.34
CA ALA A 390 3.64 -7.75 -24.36
C ALA A 390 4.70 -6.66 -24.60
N ASP A 391 4.40 -5.63 -25.38
CA ASP A 391 5.29 -4.49 -25.58
C ASP A 391 5.50 -3.70 -24.26
N LYS A 392 4.42 -3.58 -23.46
CA LYS A 392 4.45 -2.90 -22.16
C LYS A 392 5.06 -3.76 -21.04
N TYR A 393 4.82 -5.08 -21.11
CA TYR A 393 5.27 -6.07 -20.13
C TYR A 393 6.07 -7.19 -20.84
N PRO A 394 7.37 -6.95 -21.13
CA PRO A 394 8.19 -7.92 -21.87
C PRO A 394 8.26 -9.28 -21.16
N GLY A 395 8.02 -10.35 -21.91
CA GLY A 395 8.01 -11.73 -21.40
C GLY A 395 6.61 -12.27 -21.05
N VAL A 396 5.59 -11.43 -21.06
CA VAL A 396 4.18 -11.89 -20.93
C VAL A 396 3.70 -12.48 -22.24
N ALA A 397 3.11 -13.67 -22.18
CA ALA A 397 2.55 -14.38 -23.32
C ALA A 397 1.24 -15.10 -22.93
N LEU A 398 0.41 -15.40 -23.92
CA LEU A 398 -0.75 -16.26 -23.74
C LEU A 398 -0.35 -17.74 -23.79
N ASP A 399 -0.92 -18.51 -22.89
CA ASP A 399 -0.93 -19.97 -22.96
C ASP A 399 -2.39 -20.44 -22.96
N LYS A 400 -2.68 -21.52 -23.67
CA LYS A 400 -4.04 -22.08 -23.75
C LYS A 400 -4.10 -23.32 -22.88
N VAL A 401 -4.91 -23.29 -21.85
CA VAL A 401 -5.14 -24.38 -20.89
C VAL A 401 -6.50 -25.03 -21.09
#